data_5816aad5e22b96a889289d8b51a89dd3
#
_entry.id   5816aad5e22b96a889289d8b51a89dd3
#
_cell.length_a   1.000
_cell.length_b   1.000
_cell.length_c   1.000
_cell.angle_alpha   90.00
_cell.angle_beta   90.00
_cell.angle_gamma   90.00
#
_symmetry.space_group_name_H-M   'P 1'
#
loop_
_entity.id
_entity.type
_entity.pdbx_description
1 polymer ?
#
loop_
_entity_poly.entity_id
_entity_poly.type
_entity_poly.pdbx_seq_one_letter_code
_entity_poly.pdbx_strand_id
1 'polypeptide(L)'
;LAILGKKIGMTQYITGAGNMIPVTALEAGPCLVVDLKTKEKHGYKAVQLGFGDNVKEKNVSKALKTSYAKKNLKIKKYLREVRLEEKENYEIGQEIKADVFKAGDLVDVQGTSIGKGFGGGVKRWHWRGGASSHGSMHHRRIGSIGASSFPSRTWPGHHMPGRMGGETKTMQNLEVVKVDAAINLILVKGAVPGSDNGLLYIRRSLKRPEGLVSKQAAKVSTSKD
;
A
#
# COMPACT_ATOMS: atom_id res chain seq x y z
N LEU A 1 1.68 9.00 10.97
CA LEU A 1 2.82 8.07 10.87
C LEU A 1 2.54 6.97 9.86
N ALA A 2 3.59 6.46 9.19
CA ALA A 2 3.54 5.31 8.30
C ALA A 2 4.72 4.37 8.54
N ILE A 3 4.56 3.10 8.16
CA ILE A 3 5.59 2.06 8.29
C ILE A 3 5.68 1.27 6.99
N LEU A 4 6.85 0.70 6.73
CA LEU A 4 7.05 -0.23 5.62
C LEU A 4 6.83 -1.65 6.11
N GLY A 5 6.29 -2.47 5.22
CA GLY A 5 6.03 -3.87 5.53
C GLY A 5 6.05 -4.73 4.28
N LYS A 6 5.72 -6.00 4.47
CA LYS A 6 5.67 -7.01 3.44
C LYS A 6 4.40 -7.85 3.62
N LYS A 7 3.74 -8.18 2.51
CA LYS A 7 2.60 -9.09 2.52
C LYS A 7 3.10 -10.52 2.77
N ILE A 8 2.55 -11.18 3.78
CA ILE A 8 2.83 -12.60 4.02
C ILE A 8 1.84 -13.46 3.22
N GLY A 9 0.54 -13.17 3.32
CA GLY A 9 -0.50 -13.92 2.66
C GLY A 9 -1.88 -13.58 3.23
N MET A 10 -2.90 -14.28 2.77
CA MET A 10 -4.26 -14.15 3.30
C MET A 10 -4.65 -15.40 4.11
N THR A 11 -5.37 -15.17 5.19
CA THR A 11 -5.91 -16.21 6.06
C THR A 11 -7.25 -15.76 6.62
N GLN A 12 -7.82 -16.55 7.52
CA GLN A 12 -9.05 -16.21 8.23
C GLN A 12 -8.75 -16.08 9.73
N TYR A 13 -9.45 -15.16 10.37
CA TYR A 13 -9.39 -14.94 11.80
C TYR A 13 -10.77 -15.20 12.41
N ILE A 14 -10.84 -16.07 13.42
CA ILE A 14 -12.08 -16.37 14.14
C ILE A 14 -12.13 -15.48 15.37
N THR A 15 -13.16 -14.65 15.46
CA THR A 15 -13.39 -13.79 16.65
C THR A 15 -13.88 -14.62 17.82
N GLY A 16 -13.74 -14.09 19.04
CA GLY A 16 -14.29 -14.74 20.25
C GLY A 16 -15.81 -14.97 20.20
N ALA A 17 -16.53 -14.25 19.34
CA ALA A 17 -17.96 -14.46 19.08
C ALA A 17 -18.25 -15.53 18.00
N GLY A 18 -17.25 -16.28 17.53
CA GLY A 18 -17.39 -17.31 16.50
C GLY A 18 -17.47 -16.79 15.05
N ASN A 19 -17.42 -15.49 14.82
CA ASN A 19 -17.47 -14.93 13.46
C ASN A 19 -16.12 -15.09 12.76
N MET A 20 -16.14 -15.59 11.51
CA MET A 20 -14.96 -15.72 10.66
C MET A 20 -14.76 -14.46 9.82
N ILE A 21 -13.58 -13.85 9.92
CA ILE A 21 -13.21 -12.64 9.19
C ILE A 21 -12.03 -12.94 8.26
N PRO A 22 -12.11 -12.66 6.95
CA PRO A 22 -10.96 -12.78 6.05
C PRO A 22 -9.95 -11.69 6.40
N VAL A 23 -8.69 -12.08 6.60
CA VAL A 23 -7.61 -11.17 6.97
C VAL A 23 -6.39 -11.39 6.10
N THR A 24 -5.64 -10.30 5.87
CA THR A 24 -4.29 -10.37 5.29
C THR A 24 -3.27 -10.19 6.39
N ALA A 25 -2.31 -11.10 6.46
CA ALA A 25 -1.16 -11.03 7.36
C ALA A 25 -0.05 -10.19 6.73
N LEU A 26 0.39 -9.16 7.47
CA LEU A 26 1.43 -8.23 7.06
C LEU A 26 2.58 -8.27 8.06
N GLU A 27 3.80 -8.46 7.59
CA GLU A 27 5.01 -8.19 8.36
C GLU A 27 5.26 -6.68 8.31
N ALA A 28 5.12 -5.99 9.43
CA ALA A 28 5.19 -4.53 9.53
C ALA A 28 6.40 -4.10 10.37
N GLY A 29 7.52 -3.83 9.72
CA GLY A 29 8.78 -3.50 10.38
C GLY A 29 9.64 -4.73 10.72
N PRO A 30 10.72 -4.58 11.53
CA PRO A 30 11.21 -3.31 12.04
C PRO A 30 11.74 -2.39 10.94
N CYS A 31 11.34 -1.12 10.97
CA CYS A 31 11.82 -0.10 10.05
C CYS A 31 12.86 0.78 10.74
N LEU A 32 14.00 0.98 10.11
CA LEU A 32 15.09 1.82 10.60
C LEU A 32 14.94 3.24 10.05
N VAL A 33 15.04 4.25 10.89
CA VAL A 33 15.14 5.66 10.47
C VAL A 33 16.55 5.90 9.93
N VAL A 34 16.65 6.11 8.61
CA VAL A 34 17.94 6.27 7.92
C VAL A 34 18.32 7.73 7.78
N ASP A 35 17.34 8.61 7.56
CA ASP A 35 17.58 10.03 7.35
C ASP A 35 16.38 10.88 7.78
N LEU A 36 16.66 12.15 8.12
CA LEU A 36 15.65 13.14 8.44
C LEU A 36 15.74 14.31 7.45
N LYS A 37 14.60 14.64 6.84
CA LYS A 37 14.47 15.80 5.96
C LYS A 37 13.89 16.96 6.73
N THR A 38 14.59 18.10 6.72
CA THR A 38 14.20 19.34 7.39
C THR A 38 13.73 20.40 6.39
N LYS A 39 12.84 21.29 6.81
CA LYS A 39 12.35 22.38 5.95
C LYS A 39 13.48 23.27 5.43
N GLU A 40 14.50 23.52 6.24
CA GLU A 40 15.63 24.41 5.91
C GLU A 40 16.49 23.87 4.77
N LYS A 41 16.79 22.56 4.76
CA LYS A 41 17.69 21.93 3.76
C LYS A 41 16.94 21.37 2.57
N HIS A 42 15.70 20.87 2.75
CA HIS A 42 14.98 20.09 1.75
C HIS A 42 13.63 20.71 1.34
N GLY A 43 13.20 21.79 2.00
CA GLY A 43 11.91 22.44 1.73
C GLY A 43 10.69 21.73 2.35
N TYR A 44 10.86 20.54 2.95
CA TYR A 44 9.79 19.79 3.60
C TYR A 44 10.31 18.94 4.76
N LYS A 45 9.41 18.54 5.67
CA LYS A 45 9.72 17.65 6.80
C LYS A 45 9.32 16.23 6.45
N ALA A 46 10.28 15.29 6.50
CA ALA A 46 10.04 13.88 6.25
C ALA A 46 11.08 13.00 6.96
N VAL A 47 10.72 11.74 7.18
CA VAL A 47 11.63 10.69 7.64
C VAL A 47 11.87 9.69 6.53
N GLN A 48 13.10 9.29 6.32
CA GLN A 48 13.46 8.22 5.40
C GLN A 48 13.55 6.91 6.17
N LEU A 49 12.63 5.99 5.86
CA LEU A 49 12.56 4.66 6.47
C LEU A 49 13.25 3.61 5.60
N GLY A 50 14.05 2.78 6.24
CA GLY A 50 14.69 1.61 5.66
C GLY A 50 14.04 0.32 6.16
N PHE A 51 13.74 -0.63 5.26
CA PHE A 51 13.12 -1.91 5.57
C PHE A 51 13.78 -3.06 4.82
N GLY A 52 13.88 -4.24 5.47
CA GLY A 52 14.43 -5.48 4.91
C GLY A 52 15.95 -5.57 4.97
N ASP A 53 16.45 -6.63 5.62
CA ASP A 53 17.88 -6.81 5.92
C ASP A 53 18.66 -7.59 4.86
N ASN A 54 17.97 -8.35 3.98
CA ASN A 54 18.61 -9.20 2.98
C ASN A 54 19.15 -8.43 1.78
N VAL A 55 20.24 -7.69 1.97
CA VAL A 55 20.92 -6.96 0.89
C VAL A 55 22.29 -7.53 0.64
N LYS A 56 22.54 -7.98 -0.61
CA LYS A 56 23.89 -8.33 -1.04
C LYS A 56 24.66 -7.03 -1.29
N GLU A 57 25.71 -6.77 -0.53
CA GLU A 57 26.48 -5.52 -0.61
C GLU A 57 27.01 -5.20 -2.02
N LYS A 58 27.34 -6.24 -2.81
CA LYS A 58 27.78 -6.08 -4.20
C LYS A 58 26.74 -5.39 -5.10
N ASN A 59 25.46 -5.48 -4.75
CA ASN A 59 24.36 -4.90 -5.53
C ASN A 59 24.00 -3.47 -5.10
N VAL A 60 24.68 -2.93 -4.09
CA VAL A 60 24.42 -1.59 -3.57
C VAL A 60 25.38 -0.59 -4.20
N SER A 61 24.86 0.56 -4.66
CA SER A 61 25.67 1.63 -5.22
C SER A 61 26.65 2.21 -4.21
N LYS A 62 27.80 2.70 -4.67
CA LYS A 62 28.82 3.35 -3.81
C LYS A 62 28.25 4.53 -3.02
N ALA A 63 27.38 5.32 -3.62
CA ALA A 63 26.73 6.47 -2.97
C ALA A 63 25.90 6.05 -1.76
N LEU A 64 25.10 5.00 -1.89
CA LEU A 64 24.31 4.46 -0.78
C LEU A 64 25.22 3.88 0.32
N LYS A 65 26.22 3.08 -0.04
CA LYS A 65 27.19 2.54 0.94
C LYS A 65 27.84 3.65 1.77
N THR A 66 28.33 4.70 1.10
CA THR A 66 28.95 5.84 1.78
C THR A 66 27.96 6.59 2.67
N SER A 67 26.72 6.74 2.24
CA SER A 67 25.66 7.39 3.04
C SER A 67 25.35 6.61 4.32
N TYR A 68 25.22 5.29 4.23
CA TYR A 68 24.99 4.42 5.39
C TYR A 68 26.21 4.36 6.32
N ALA A 69 27.43 4.27 5.75
CA ALA A 69 28.67 4.25 6.53
C ALA A 69 28.87 5.53 7.35
N LYS A 70 28.58 6.71 6.77
CA LYS A 70 28.63 8.01 7.50
C LYS A 70 27.69 8.06 8.71
N LYS A 71 26.64 7.27 8.73
CA LYS A 71 25.62 7.25 9.80
C LYS A 71 25.77 6.02 10.71
N ASN A 72 26.75 5.15 10.45
CA ASN A 72 26.97 3.88 11.15
C ASN A 72 25.73 2.96 11.17
N LEU A 73 24.98 2.92 10.05
CA LEU A 73 23.75 2.16 9.93
C LEU A 73 23.92 0.95 9.01
N LYS A 74 23.15 -0.12 9.28
CA LYS A 74 23.07 -1.29 8.38
C LYS A 74 22.25 -0.94 7.12
N ILE A 75 22.74 -1.40 5.96
CA ILE A 75 22.08 -1.17 4.68
C ILE A 75 20.76 -1.92 4.64
N LYS A 76 19.67 -1.21 4.29
CA LYS A 76 18.33 -1.77 4.13
C LYS A 76 17.97 -1.91 2.67
N LYS A 77 17.15 -2.91 2.35
CA LYS A 77 16.76 -3.23 0.96
C LYS A 77 15.84 -2.16 0.34
N TYR A 78 14.89 -1.70 1.10
CA TYR A 78 13.89 -0.73 0.66
C TYR A 78 14.04 0.56 1.42
N LEU A 79 13.99 1.67 0.69
CA LEU A 79 14.00 3.01 1.23
C LEU A 79 12.76 3.75 0.74
N ARG A 80 12.04 4.39 1.65
CA ARG A 80 10.89 5.24 1.35
C ARG A 80 10.85 6.42 2.29
N GLU A 81 10.43 7.55 1.78
CA GLU A 81 10.21 8.75 2.57
C GLU A 81 8.75 8.82 3.02
N VAL A 82 8.58 9.19 4.27
CA VAL A 82 7.28 9.43 4.91
C VAL A 82 7.25 10.88 5.34
N ARG A 83 6.31 11.66 4.82
CA ARG A 83 6.10 13.04 5.28
C ARG A 83 5.60 13.03 6.72
N LEU A 84 6.19 13.86 7.53
CA LEU A 84 5.85 14.01 8.94
C LEU A 84 4.92 15.21 9.15
N GLU A 85 4.02 15.07 10.10
CA GLU A 85 3.30 16.19 10.70
C GLU A 85 4.23 16.96 11.65
N GLU A 86 3.90 18.21 11.98
CA GLU A 86 4.81 19.09 12.74
C GLU A 86 5.16 18.57 14.14
N LYS A 87 4.29 17.76 14.72
CA LYS A 87 4.43 17.23 16.10
C LYS A 87 5.28 15.96 16.22
N GLU A 88 5.60 15.32 15.11
CA GLU A 88 6.35 14.05 15.12
C GLU A 88 7.86 14.31 15.04
N ASN A 89 8.60 13.79 16.01
CA ASN A 89 10.06 13.84 16.04
C ASN A 89 10.63 12.42 16.06
N TYR A 90 11.66 12.21 15.26
CA TYR A 90 12.37 10.94 15.15
C TYR A 90 13.87 11.20 15.22
N GLU A 91 14.64 10.16 15.59
CA GLU A 91 16.09 10.19 15.59
C GLU A 91 16.65 9.21 14.56
N ILE A 92 17.83 9.54 14.00
CA ILE A 92 18.52 8.66 13.06
C ILE A 92 18.99 7.42 13.82
N GLY A 93 18.69 6.24 13.27
CA GLY A 93 18.99 4.96 13.93
C GLY A 93 17.85 4.40 14.78
N GLN A 94 16.77 5.17 15.01
CA GLN A 94 15.60 4.69 15.73
C GLN A 94 14.89 3.58 14.95
N GLU A 95 14.46 2.52 15.66
CA GLU A 95 13.63 1.47 15.08
C GLU A 95 12.14 1.73 15.33
N ILE A 96 11.35 1.61 14.27
CA ILE A 96 9.89 1.71 14.31
C ILE A 96 9.33 0.30 14.07
N LYS A 97 8.53 -0.19 15.01
CA LYS A 97 7.92 -1.52 15.01
C LYS A 97 6.41 -1.45 14.79
N ALA A 98 5.77 -2.61 14.73
CA ALA A 98 4.32 -2.74 14.53
C ALA A 98 3.46 -2.16 15.66
N ASP A 99 4.04 -1.91 16.85
CA ASP A 99 3.39 -1.34 18.05
C ASP A 99 2.79 0.06 17.87
N VAL A 100 3.18 0.73 16.79
CA VAL A 100 2.59 2.04 16.36
C VAL A 100 1.09 1.92 16.07
N PHE A 101 0.62 0.74 15.64
CA PHE A 101 -0.77 0.46 15.34
C PHE A 101 -1.42 -0.34 16.47
N LYS A 102 -2.72 -0.12 16.66
CA LYS A 102 -3.53 -0.84 17.65
C LYS A 102 -4.68 -1.58 16.95
N ALA A 103 -5.19 -2.63 17.60
CA ALA A 103 -6.40 -3.28 17.13
C ALA A 103 -7.57 -2.26 17.10
N GLY A 104 -8.35 -2.26 16.01
CA GLY A 104 -9.41 -1.28 15.76
C GLY A 104 -8.98 -0.01 15.04
N ASP A 105 -7.67 0.21 14.83
CA ASP A 105 -7.20 1.31 13.97
C ASP A 105 -7.62 1.07 12.52
N LEU A 106 -7.83 2.16 11.79
CA LEU A 106 -8.04 2.11 10.35
C LEU A 106 -6.77 2.51 9.64
N VAL A 107 -6.34 1.68 8.69
CA VAL A 107 -5.11 1.88 7.92
C VAL A 107 -5.37 1.93 6.43
N ASP A 108 -4.55 2.73 5.73
CA ASP A 108 -4.45 2.71 4.29
C ASP A 108 -3.19 1.92 3.91
N VAL A 109 -3.37 0.89 3.10
CA VAL A 109 -2.27 0.04 2.65
C VAL A 109 -2.03 0.23 1.16
N GLN A 110 -0.84 0.69 0.81
CA GLN A 110 -0.40 0.89 -0.56
C GLN A 110 0.60 -0.19 -0.96
N GLY A 111 0.40 -0.78 -2.13
CA GLY A 111 1.30 -1.77 -2.71
C GLY A 111 1.26 -1.76 -4.23
N THR A 112 2.19 -2.49 -4.84
CA THR A 112 2.20 -2.68 -6.30
C THR A 112 1.35 -3.89 -6.65
N SER A 113 0.32 -3.69 -7.44
CA SER A 113 -0.58 -4.78 -7.87
C SER A 113 0.15 -5.81 -8.73
N ILE A 114 -0.35 -7.05 -8.72
CA ILE A 114 0.22 -8.13 -9.56
C ILE A 114 0.14 -7.75 -11.03
N GLY A 115 1.27 -7.80 -11.74
CA GLY A 115 1.32 -7.56 -13.17
C GLY A 115 0.67 -8.69 -13.96
N LYS A 116 -0.14 -8.35 -14.95
CA LYS A 116 -0.83 -9.30 -15.84
C LYS A 116 -0.40 -9.17 -17.30
N GLY A 117 0.70 -8.43 -17.55
CA GLY A 117 1.24 -8.19 -18.88
C GLY A 117 0.33 -7.30 -19.73
N PHE A 118 0.40 -7.46 -21.06
CA PHE A 118 -0.48 -6.76 -22.00
C PHE A 118 -1.88 -7.38 -21.95
N GLY A 119 -2.86 -6.57 -21.58
CA GLY A 119 -4.27 -6.97 -21.48
C GLY A 119 -5.08 -6.42 -22.65
N GLY A 120 -5.87 -7.29 -23.31
CA GLY A 120 -6.89 -6.87 -24.26
C GLY A 120 -8.05 -6.16 -23.57
N GLY A 121 -8.88 -5.45 -24.33
CA GLY A 121 -9.95 -4.63 -23.77
C GLY A 121 -11.00 -5.41 -22.99
N VAL A 122 -11.31 -6.63 -23.42
CA VAL A 122 -12.24 -7.49 -22.66
C VAL A 122 -11.71 -7.81 -21.26
N LYS A 123 -10.41 -8.16 -21.12
CA LYS A 123 -9.81 -8.48 -19.82
C LYS A 123 -9.53 -7.23 -18.99
N ARG A 124 -9.09 -6.14 -19.62
CA ARG A 124 -8.63 -4.93 -18.92
C ARG A 124 -9.79 -4.01 -18.51
N TRP A 125 -10.80 -3.90 -19.37
CA TRP A 125 -11.89 -2.91 -19.24
C TRP A 125 -13.27 -3.56 -19.21
N HIS A 126 -13.35 -4.90 -19.26
CA HIS A 126 -14.61 -5.66 -19.25
C HIS A 126 -15.53 -5.32 -20.44
N TRP A 127 -14.93 -5.13 -21.64
CA TRP A 127 -15.74 -4.90 -22.85
C TRP A 127 -16.68 -6.06 -23.11
N ARG A 128 -17.88 -5.75 -23.52
CA ARG A 128 -18.89 -6.74 -23.86
C ARG A 128 -18.48 -7.59 -25.06
N GLY A 129 -17.81 -6.96 -26.05
CA GLY A 129 -17.54 -7.59 -27.35
C GLY A 129 -18.76 -7.67 -28.24
N GLY A 130 -18.65 -8.37 -29.36
CA GLY A 130 -19.74 -8.62 -30.29
C GLY A 130 -20.33 -10.02 -30.11
N ALA A 131 -21.35 -10.36 -30.93
CA ALA A 131 -21.98 -11.66 -30.95
C ALA A 131 -20.97 -12.77 -31.32
N SER A 132 -21.17 -13.97 -30.77
CA SER A 132 -20.30 -15.12 -31.05
C SER A 132 -20.67 -15.84 -32.33
N SER A 133 -21.90 -15.64 -32.88
CA SER A 133 -22.46 -16.32 -34.04
C SER A 133 -23.24 -15.29 -34.89
N HIS A 134 -24.10 -15.80 -35.82
CA HIS A 134 -24.89 -14.96 -36.73
C HIS A 134 -24.05 -14.06 -37.64
N GLY A 135 -22.87 -14.53 -38.10
CA GLY A 135 -22.01 -13.79 -39.02
C GLY A 135 -21.22 -12.64 -38.42
N SER A 136 -21.18 -12.52 -37.10
CA SER A 136 -20.39 -11.48 -36.44
C SER A 136 -18.90 -11.60 -36.76
N MET A 137 -18.25 -10.48 -37.11
CA MET A 137 -16.79 -10.36 -37.29
C MET A 137 -16.13 -9.58 -36.14
N HIS A 138 -16.86 -9.20 -35.10
CA HIS A 138 -16.43 -8.33 -34.00
C HIS A 138 -16.43 -9.03 -32.63
N HIS A 139 -16.02 -10.28 -32.53
CA HIS A 139 -16.10 -11.06 -31.28
C HIS A 139 -15.49 -10.36 -30.07
N ARG A 140 -14.23 -9.91 -30.17
CA ARG A 140 -13.47 -9.33 -29.05
C ARG A 140 -12.85 -7.97 -29.40
N ARG A 141 -13.26 -7.36 -30.49
CA ARG A 141 -12.71 -6.09 -30.98
C ARG A 141 -13.29 -4.89 -30.22
N ILE A 142 -12.58 -3.76 -30.31
CA ILE A 142 -12.95 -2.52 -29.61
C ILE A 142 -14.20 -1.86 -30.19
N GLY A 143 -14.50 -2.05 -31.46
CA GLY A 143 -15.55 -1.31 -32.15
C GLY A 143 -15.13 0.12 -32.45
N SER A 144 -16.08 1.06 -32.43
CA SER A 144 -15.80 2.48 -32.66
C SER A 144 -14.99 3.09 -31.53
N ILE A 145 -14.00 3.92 -31.86
CA ILE A 145 -13.13 4.63 -30.91
C ILE A 145 -13.36 6.14 -30.89
N GLY A 146 -14.35 6.63 -31.62
CA GLY A 146 -14.71 8.05 -31.63
C GLY A 146 -15.65 8.42 -32.77
N ALA A 147 -15.96 9.72 -32.86
CA ALA A 147 -16.72 10.30 -33.95
C ALA A 147 -15.84 10.44 -35.21
N SER A 148 -16.45 10.74 -36.37
CA SER A 148 -15.78 10.82 -37.67
C SER A 148 -14.78 12.00 -37.77
N SER A 149 -15.14 13.04 -38.54
CA SER A 149 -14.21 14.14 -38.89
C SER A 149 -13.93 15.12 -37.76
N PHE A 150 -14.80 15.23 -36.77
CA PHE A 150 -14.56 16.04 -35.56
C PHE A 150 -14.66 15.15 -34.31
N PRO A 151 -13.63 15.12 -33.45
CA PRO A 151 -12.41 15.93 -33.36
C PRO A 151 -11.21 15.36 -34.17
N SER A 152 -11.41 14.39 -35.08
CA SER A 152 -10.37 13.71 -35.88
C SER A 152 -9.28 13.01 -35.04
N ARG A 153 -9.57 12.71 -33.78
CA ARG A 153 -8.66 12.02 -32.84
C ARG A 153 -9.44 11.24 -31.81
N THR A 154 -8.77 10.27 -31.21
CA THR A 154 -9.26 9.60 -30.01
C THR A 154 -9.02 10.47 -28.77
N TRP A 155 -10.01 10.62 -27.92
CA TRP A 155 -9.87 11.39 -26.69
C TRP A 155 -8.87 10.73 -25.71
N PRO A 156 -8.06 11.54 -24.98
CA PRO A 156 -7.23 11.03 -23.88
C PRO A 156 -8.09 10.28 -22.86
N GLY A 157 -7.55 9.16 -22.33
CA GLY A 157 -8.25 8.33 -21.35
C GLY A 157 -9.24 7.33 -21.95
N HIS A 158 -9.39 7.27 -23.28
CA HIS A 158 -10.21 6.23 -23.91
C HIS A 158 -9.68 4.82 -23.59
N HIS A 159 -10.60 3.92 -23.26
CA HIS A 159 -10.27 2.56 -22.85
C HIS A 159 -9.70 1.74 -24.01
N MET A 160 -8.42 1.44 -23.97
CA MET A 160 -7.71 0.67 -25.00
C MET A 160 -6.91 -0.48 -24.39
N PRO A 161 -6.53 -1.50 -25.19
CA PRO A 161 -5.59 -2.52 -24.78
C PRO A 161 -4.29 -1.89 -24.28
N GLY A 162 -3.59 -2.58 -23.39
CA GLY A 162 -2.31 -2.11 -22.86
C GLY A 162 -1.90 -2.89 -21.61
N ARG A 163 -0.85 -2.42 -20.94
CA ARG A 163 -0.37 -3.05 -19.71
C ARG A 163 -1.46 -3.06 -18.64
N MET A 164 -1.67 -4.22 -18.04
CA MET A 164 -2.59 -4.43 -16.93
C MET A 164 -1.84 -4.86 -15.68
N GLY A 165 -2.15 -4.24 -14.55
CA GLY A 165 -1.46 -4.48 -13.29
C GLY A 165 -0.03 -3.94 -13.27
N GLY A 166 0.72 -4.22 -12.19
CA GLY A 166 2.03 -3.62 -11.92
C GLY A 166 1.96 -2.14 -11.58
N GLU A 167 0.79 -1.66 -11.18
CA GLU A 167 0.50 -0.28 -10.78
C GLU A 167 0.44 -0.17 -9.26
N THR A 168 0.82 0.99 -8.75
CA THR A 168 0.62 1.31 -7.33
C THR A 168 -0.86 1.48 -7.05
N LYS A 169 -1.40 0.67 -6.14
CA LYS A 169 -2.80 0.72 -5.67
C LYS A 169 -2.83 0.90 -4.16
N THR A 170 -3.80 1.65 -3.68
CA THR A 170 -4.01 1.90 -2.25
C THR A 170 -5.39 1.39 -1.86
N MET A 171 -5.44 0.48 -0.90
CA MET A 171 -6.68 0.09 -0.22
C MET A 171 -6.83 0.96 1.01
N GLN A 172 -7.95 1.68 1.08
CA GLN A 172 -8.21 2.66 2.14
C GLN A 172 -9.11 2.09 3.21
N ASN A 173 -8.96 2.60 4.45
CA ASN A 173 -9.82 2.30 5.60
C ASN A 173 -9.91 0.80 5.93
N LEU A 174 -8.81 0.07 5.85
CA LEU A 174 -8.76 -1.32 6.30
C LEU A 174 -8.66 -1.36 7.83
N GLU A 175 -9.47 -2.17 8.47
CA GLU A 175 -9.48 -2.36 9.92
C GLU A 175 -8.34 -3.27 10.36
N VAL A 176 -7.58 -2.86 11.36
CA VAL A 176 -6.56 -3.68 12.03
C VAL A 176 -7.27 -4.58 13.03
N VAL A 177 -7.26 -5.89 12.79
CA VAL A 177 -7.92 -6.88 13.63
C VAL A 177 -7.06 -7.25 14.83
N LYS A 178 -5.76 -7.50 14.60
CA LYS A 178 -4.80 -7.87 15.63
C LYS A 178 -3.42 -7.34 15.30
N VAL A 179 -2.67 -6.94 16.31
CA VAL A 179 -1.25 -6.59 16.22
C VAL A 179 -0.47 -7.50 17.17
N ASP A 180 0.60 -8.09 16.66
CA ASP A 180 1.57 -8.85 17.46
C ASP A 180 2.94 -8.19 17.33
N ALA A 181 3.28 -7.40 18.34
CA ALA A 181 4.52 -6.64 18.35
C ALA A 181 5.78 -7.52 18.48
N ALA A 182 5.66 -8.73 19.06
CA ALA A 182 6.80 -9.62 19.25
C ALA A 182 7.37 -10.13 17.93
N ILE A 183 6.50 -10.39 16.96
CA ILE A 183 6.87 -10.88 15.62
C ILE A 183 6.63 -9.85 14.52
N ASN A 184 6.33 -8.59 14.89
CA ASN A 184 6.02 -7.49 13.97
C ASN A 184 4.91 -7.84 12.95
N LEU A 185 3.86 -8.54 13.40
CA LEU A 185 2.74 -8.99 12.58
C LEU A 185 1.52 -8.09 12.78
N ILE A 186 0.91 -7.70 11.68
CA ILE A 186 -0.38 -7.00 11.67
C ILE A 186 -1.37 -7.81 10.85
N LEU A 187 -2.53 -8.11 11.42
CA LEU A 187 -3.65 -8.70 10.69
C LEU A 187 -4.63 -7.61 10.31
N VAL A 188 -4.83 -7.43 9.01
CA VAL A 188 -5.71 -6.42 8.44
C VAL A 188 -6.91 -7.10 7.79
N LYS A 189 -8.12 -6.61 8.06
CA LYS A 189 -9.36 -7.14 7.51
C LYS A 189 -9.47 -6.87 6.02
N GLY A 190 -9.59 -7.94 5.22
CA GLY A 190 -9.77 -7.87 3.77
C GLY A 190 -8.49 -8.05 2.97
N ALA A 191 -8.56 -7.73 1.69
CA ALA A 191 -7.49 -7.93 0.73
C ALA A 191 -6.54 -6.74 0.64
N VAL A 192 -5.26 -7.02 0.42
CA VAL A 192 -4.19 -6.03 0.24
C VAL A 192 -3.56 -6.23 -1.15
N PRO A 193 -3.23 -5.14 -1.88
CA PRO A 193 -2.67 -5.24 -3.22
C PRO A 193 -1.28 -5.88 -3.23
N GLY A 194 -0.96 -6.55 -4.32
CA GLY A 194 0.35 -7.14 -4.56
C GLY A 194 0.42 -8.64 -4.33
N SER A 195 1.54 -9.22 -4.75
CA SER A 195 1.90 -10.62 -4.50
C SER A 195 2.40 -10.81 -3.08
N ASP A 196 2.50 -12.06 -2.65
CA ASP A 196 3.18 -12.42 -1.42
C ASP A 196 4.64 -11.98 -1.48
N ASN A 197 5.19 -11.59 -0.35
CA ASN A 197 6.48 -10.92 -0.19
C ASN A 197 6.62 -9.56 -0.90
N GLY A 198 5.54 -9.00 -1.43
CA GLY A 198 5.52 -7.65 -2.01
C GLY A 198 5.68 -6.56 -0.95
N LEU A 199 6.44 -5.50 -1.30
CA LEU A 199 6.61 -4.33 -0.43
C LEU A 199 5.28 -3.59 -0.28
N LEU A 200 4.97 -3.24 0.96
CA LEU A 200 3.81 -2.45 1.33
C LEU A 200 4.22 -1.18 2.08
N TYR A 201 3.44 -0.14 1.88
CA TYR A 201 3.47 1.09 2.65
C TYR A 201 2.16 1.19 3.42
N ILE A 202 2.26 1.16 4.75
CA ILE A 202 1.13 1.10 5.67
C ILE A 202 1.09 2.42 6.44
N ARG A 203 -0.03 3.13 6.38
CA ARG A 203 -0.23 4.39 7.13
C ARG A 203 -1.59 4.41 7.80
N ARG A 204 -1.75 5.24 8.82
CA ARG A 204 -3.07 5.52 9.36
C ARG A 204 -3.97 6.11 8.29
N SER A 205 -5.26 5.78 8.34
CA SER A 205 -6.23 6.30 7.37
C SER A 205 -6.28 7.82 7.42
N LEU A 206 -6.19 8.45 6.24
CA LEU A 206 -6.36 9.89 6.10
C LEU A 206 -7.82 10.34 6.26
N LYS A 207 -8.77 9.46 5.90
CA LYS A 207 -10.21 9.77 5.97
C LYS A 207 -10.79 9.58 7.37
N ARG A 208 -10.20 8.67 8.16
CA ARG A 208 -10.66 8.32 9.51
C ARG A 208 -9.45 8.06 10.43
N PRO A 209 -8.69 9.11 10.79
CA PRO A 209 -7.48 8.95 11.59
C PRO A 209 -7.75 8.45 13.01
N GLU A 210 -8.97 8.64 13.52
CA GLU A 210 -9.34 8.29 14.91
C GLU A 210 -9.67 6.80 15.09
N GLY A 211 -9.71 5.99 14.01
CA GLY A 211 -10.06 4.58 14.10
C GLY A 211 -11.54 4.30 14.38
N LEU A 212 -11.88 3.02 14.59
CA LEU A 212 -13.26 2.60 14.92
C LEU A 212 -13.54 2.65 16.42
N VAL A 213 -12.53 2.42 17.24
CA VAL A 213 -12.69 2.28 18.71
C VAL A 213 -13.10 3.60 19.37
N SER A 214 -12.55 4.74 18.90
CA SER A 214 -12.91 6.06 19.43
C SER A 214 -14.38 6.42 19.19
N LYS A 215 -14.98 5.98 18.07
CA LYS A 215 -16.41 6.23 17.76
C LYS A 215 -17.36 5.35 18.59
N GLN A 216 -16.96 4.16 18.96
CA GLN A 216 -17.77 3.29 19.82
C GLN A 216 -17.72 3.78 21.28
N ALA A 217 -16.57 4.22 21.75
CA ALA A 217 -16.44 4.83 23.07
C ALA A 217 -17.26 6.13 23.20
N ALA A 218 -17.23 6.99 22.18
CA ALA A 218 -18.03 8.21 22.12
C ALA A 218 -19.55 7.95 22.07
N LYS A 219 -19.99 6.89 21.38
CA LYS A 219 -21.42 6.52 21.33
C LYS A 219 -21.93 5.95 22.65
N VAL A 220 -21.10 5.26 23.40
CA VAL A 220 -21.48 4.71 24.72
C VAL A 220 -21.56 5.80 25.79
N SER A 221 -20.76 6.87 25.68
CA SER A 221 -20.84 8.03 26.61
C SER A 221 -22.06 8.93 26.35
N THR A 222 -22.53 9.03 25.08
CA THR A 222 -23.73 9.83 24.73
C THR A 222 -25.07 9.12 24.95
N SER A 223 -25.08 7.84 25.27
CA SER A 223 -26.30 7.07 25.59
C SER A 223 -26.55 6.88 27.08
N LYS A 224 -25.84 7.62 27.96
CA LYS A 224 -25.99 7.57 29.43
C LYS A 224 -26.50 8.87 30.06
N ASP A 225 -26.93 9.85 29.24
CA ASP A 225 -27.60 11.06 29.67
C ASP A 225 -29.10 11.00 29.36
#